data_a5c0bfdba28a41bd7df6b4475f8c6e85
#
_entry.id   a5c0bfdba28a41bd7df6b4475f8c6e85
#
_cell.length_a   1.000
_cell.length_b   1.000
_cell.length_c   1.000
_cell.angle_alpha   90.00
_cell.angle_beta   90.00
_cell.angle_gamma   90.00
#
_symmetry.space_group_name_H-M   'P 1'
#
loop_
_entity.id
_entity.type
_entity.pdbx_description
1 polymer ?
#
loop_
_entity_poly.entity_id
_entity_poly.type
_entity_poly.pdbx_seq_one_letter_code
_entity_poly.pdbx_strand_id
1 'polypeptide(L)'
;MSESHTDEETVSSGIDAEQPIFEAAEYADGTVTYPPHPVGPNGAERTGTVDLREHAARVITWTTSTATPPGVRQPNTLAIVEFEMGGDYDGPPVRAIGQVADRGGTAADDSLDGSPEGSADDSPDRSDGGDTFDVEIGDRVEPVYVDELRDPDAGIREPESQAWDGFRFGPVE
;
A
#
# COMPACT_ATOMS: atom_id res chain seq x y z
N MET A 1 20.66 -0.74 48.49
CA MET A 1 19.33 -0.95 47.88
C MET A 1 19.35 -0.21 46.58
N SER A 2 19.64 -0.94 45.52
CA SER A 2 19.75 -0.38 44.17
C SER A 2 18.60 -0.94 43.37
N GLU A 3 17.66 -0.07 43.00
CA GLU A 3 16.56 -0.40 42.07
C GLU A 3 17.04 -0.10 40.66
N SER A 4 17.27 -1.17 39.94
CA SER A 4 17.54 -1.10 38.50
C SER A 4 16.24 -0.89 37.78
N HIS A 5 16.04 0.31 37.22
CA HIS A 5 14.97 0.60 36.28
C HIS A 5 15.45 0.11 34.92
N THR A 6 14.83 -0.94 34.43
CA THR A 6 15.00 -1.41 33.05
C THR A 6 13.96 -0.66 32.21
N ASP A 7 14.41 0.34 31.48
CA ASP A 7 13.64 0.95 30.41
C ASP A 7 13.54 -0.07 29.27
N GLU A 8 12.39 -0.72 29.14
CA GLU A 8 12.01 -1.39 27.91
C GLU A 8 11.61 -0.32 26.90
N GLU A 9 12.56 0.05 26.09
CA GLU A 9 12.33 0.85 24.90
C GLU A 9 11.50 0.02 23.90
N THR A 10 10.19 0.15 23.99
CA THR A 10 9.26 -0.35 22.98
C THR A 10 9.46 0.48 21.74
N VAL A 11 10.13 -0.10 20.74
CA VAL A 11 10.20 0.48 19.39
C VAL A 11 8.79 0.44 18.82
N SER A 12 8.05 1.52 19.04
CA SER A 12 6.77 1.75 18.39
C SER A 12 7.08 2.07 16.93
N SER A 13 6.88 1.09 16.05
CA SER A 13 6.70 1.33 14.63
C SER A 13 5.65 2.42 14.49
N GLY A 14 6.00 3.52 13.82
CA GLY A 14 5.17 4.71 13.73
C GLY A 14 3.93 4.52 12.83
N ILE A 15 3.02 3.63 13.23
CA ILE A 15 1.70 3.54 12.64
C ILE A 15 0.91 4.74 13.15
N ASP A 16 0.61 5.66 12.26
CA ASP A 16 -0.16 6.84 12.58
C ASP A 16 -1.58 6.43 12.97
N ALA A 17 -1.97 6.71 14.23
CA ALA A 17 -3.24 6.27 14.79
C ALA A 17 -4.47 6.92 14.12
N GLU A 18 -4.26 7.97 13.32
CA GLU A 18 -5.31 8.66 12.57
C GLU A 18 -5.56 8.09 11.16
N GLN A 19 -4.65 7.25 10.65
CA GLN A 19 -4.83 6.64 9.34
C GLN A 19 -5.82 5.47 9.39
N PRO A 20 -6.62 5.26 8.34
CA PRO A 20 -7.49 4.09 8.24
C PRO A 20 -6.71 2.78 8.40
N ILE A 21 -7.33 1.80 9.05
CA ILE A 21 -6.77 0.46 9.15
C ILE A 21 -6.88 -0.29 7.82
N PHE A 22 -5.91 -1.14 7.52
CA PHE A 22 -6.01 -2.06 6.40
C PHE A 22 -6.69 -3.35 6.88
N GLU A 23 -8.02 -3.30 6.93
CA GLU A 23 -8.86 -4.25 7.64
C GLU A 23 -8.98 -5.62 6.95
N ALA A 24 -8.59 -6.68 7.66
CA ALA A 24 -8.95 -8.06 7.37
C ALA A 24 -9.90 -8.61 8.45
N ALA A 25 -10.70 -9.62 8.13
CA ALA A 25 -11.60 -10.27 9.08
C ALA A 25 -11.00 -11.55 9.63
N GLU A 26 -11.07 -11.73 10.96
CA GLU A 26 -10.73 -12.97 11.66
C GLU A 26 -12.02 -13.73 12.01
N TYR A 27 -11.97 -15.06 11.95
CA TYR A 27 -13.11 -15.94 12.17
C TYR A 27 -12.85 -16.95 13.29
N ALA A 28 -13.94 -17.55 13.80
CA ALA A 28 -13.92 -18.47 14.92
C ALA A 28 -13.08 -19.74 14.69
N ASP A 29 -12.82 -20.09 13.44
CA ASP A 29 -11.94 -21.22 13.07
C ASP A 29 -10.46 -20.82 12.92
N GLY A 30 -10.09 -19.57 13.27
CA GLY A 30 -8.74 -19.03 13.16
C GLY A 30 -8.36 -18.57 11.76
N THR A 31 -9.26 -18.67 10.77
CA THR A 31 -8.96 -18.13 9.43
C THR A 31 -9.02 -16.61 9.41
N VAL A 32 -8.20 -16.00 8.55
CA VAL A 32 -8.21 -14.56 8.25
C VAL A 32 -8.44 -14.37 6.77
N THR A 33 -9.31 -13.42 6.40
CA THR A 33 -9.56 -13.10 4.98
C THR A 33 -9.48 -11.61 4.69
N TYR A 34 -8.96 -11.30 3.52
CA TYR A 34 -9.03 -9.98 2.91
C TYR A 34 -9.61 -10.11 1.48
N PRO A 35 -10.53 -9.25 1.06
CA PRO A 35 -11.25 -8.27 1.88
C PRO A 35 -12.10 -8.93 2.99
N PRO A 36 -12.52 -8.15 4.02
CA PRO A 36 -13.31 -8.68 5.11
C PRO A 36 -14.71 -9.10 4.63
N HIS A 37 -15.18 -10.25 5.09
CA HIS A 37 -16.52 -10.76 4.81
C HIS A 37 -17.31 -10.96 6.11
N PRO A 38 -18.66 -10.88 6.07
CA PRO A 38 -19.49 -11.11 7.26
C PRO A 38 -19.39 -12.55 7.80
N VAL A 39 -19.09 -13.51 6.92
CA VAL A 39 -19.00 -14.93 7.23
C VAL A 39 -17.74 -15.49 6.58
N GLY A 40 -17.02 -16.32 7.32
CA GLY A 40 -15.79 -16.97 6.87
C GLY A 40 -16.02 -18.01 5.77
N PRO A 41 -14.94 -18.47 5.11
CA PRO A 41 -15.00 -19.42 3.99
C PRO A 41 -15.73 -20.72 4.32
N ASN A 42 -15.62 -21.19 5.57
CA ASN A 42 -16.24 -22.42 6.06
C ASN A 42 -17.58 -22.19 6.78
N GLY A 43 -18.18 -21.00 6.64
CA GLY A 43 -19.36 -20.59 7.39
C GLY A 43 -19.04 -20.17 8.83
N ALA A 44 -17.78 -19.98 9.17
CA ALA A 44 -17.35 -19.55 10.50
C ALA A 44 -17.80 -18.11 10.77
N GLU A 45 -18.19 -17.85 12.02
CA GLU A 45 -18.61 -16.55 12.48
C GLU A 45 -17.40 -15.61 12.60
N ARG A 46 -17.56 -14.34 12.21
CA ARG A 46 -16.52 -13.32 12.38
C ARG A 46 -16.33 -13.03 13.87
N THR A 47 -15.09 -13.11 14.35
CA THR A 47 -14.72 -12.91 15.75
C THR A 47 -13.89 -11.66 15.98
N GLY A 48 -13.22 -11.17 14.93
CA GLY A 48 -12.30 -10.05 15.09
C GLY A 48 -11.95 -9.32 13.80
N THR A 49 -11.04 -8.39 13.97
CA THR A 49 -10.42 -7.59 12.90
C THR A 49 -8.91 -7.68 13.06
N VAL A 50 -8.21 -7.86 11.95
CA VAL A 50 -6.76 -7.80 11.86
C VAL A 50 -6.37 -6.59 11.04
N ASP A 51 -5.45 -5.77 11.55
CA ASP A 51 -4.87 -4.67 10.80
C ASP A 51 -3.65 -5.15 10.02
N LEU A 52 -3.79 -5.26 8.71
CA LEU A 52 -2.72 -5.74 7.84
C LEU A 52 -1.53 -4.76 7.71
N ARG A 53 -1.64 -3.52 8.23
CA ARG A 53 -0.49 -2.59 8.32
C ARG A 53 0.60 -3.09 9.26
N GLU A 54 0.24 -3.94 10.23
CA GLU A 54 1.18 -4.54 11.19
C GLU A 54 1.96 -5.73 10.60
N HIS A 55 1.65 -6.12 9.37
CA HIS A 55 2.21 -7.29 8.72
C HIS A 55 2.96 -6.91 7.44
N ALA A 56 4.21 -7.33 7.34
CA ALA A 56 4.90 -7.29 6.07
C ALA A 56 4.25 -8.29 5.10
N ALA A 57 4.39 -8.03 3.82
CA ALA A 57 3.89 -8.90 2.77
C ALA A 57 5.00 -9.24 1.77
N ARG A 58 4.79 -10.29 1.00
CA ARG A 58 5.70 -10.73 -0.05
C ARG A 58 5.01 -10.71 -1.40
N VAL A 59 5.66 -10.16 -2.40
CA VAL A 59 5.14 -10.13 -3.77
C VAL A 59 5.07 -11.54 -4.35
N ILE A 60 3.89 -11.96 -4.76
CA ILE A 60 3.64 -13.27 -5.39
C ILE A 60 3.68 -13.14 -6.91
N THR A 61 3.12 -12.08 -7.44
CA THR A 61 3.14 -11.75 -8.86
C THR A 61 2.83 -10.27 -9.05
N TRP A 62 3.20 -9.74 -10.20
CA TRP A 62 2.92 -8.34 -10.54
C TRP A 62 2.70 -8.16 -12.04
N THR A 63 2.15 -7.02 -12.41
CA THR A 63 1.97 -6.59 -13.79
C THR A 63 1.99 -5.07 -13.88
N THR A 64 2.52 -4.54 -14.97
CA THR A 64 2.50 -3.11 -15.26
C THR A 64 1.55 -2.82 -16.41
N SER A 65 0.62 -1.92 -16.19
CA SER A 65 -0.34 -1.46 -17.19
C SER A 65 0.01 -0.05 -17.67
N THR A 66 0.03 0.13 -18.98
CA THR A 66 0.15 1.44 -19.62
C THR A 66 -1.20 1.99 -20.09
N ALA A 67 -2.28 1.21 -19.90
CA ALA A 67 -3.64 1.62 -20.20
C ALA A 67 -4.46 1.60 -18.90
N THR A 68 -4.58 2.77 -18.26
CA THR A 68 -5.27 2.93 -16.98
C THR A 68 -6.51 3.81 -17.13
N PRO A 69 -7.48 3.72 -16.22
CA PRO A 69 -8.58 4.67 -16.15
C PRO A 69 -8.05 6.12 -15.97
N PRO A 70 -8.86 7.13 -16.38
CA PRO A 70 -8.48 8.52 -16.13
C PRO A 70 -8.14 8.78 -14.66
N GLY A 71 -7.09 9.56 -14.41
CA GLY A 71 -6.60 9.90 -13.07
C GLY A 71 -5.73 8.84 -12.39
N VAL A 72 -5.68 7.62 -12.90
CA VAL A 72 -4.71 6.62 -12.45
C VAL A 72 -3.39 6.83 -13.19
N ARG A 73 -2.30 6.92 -12.44
CA ARG A 73 -0.96 7.12 -13.00
C ARG A 73 -0.60 6.09 -14.07
N GLN A 74 0.28 6.47 -14.98
CA GLN A 74 0.82 5.61 -16.04
C GLN A 74 2.35 5.74 -16.10
N PRO A 75 3.08 4.62 -16.17
CA PRO A 75 2.61 3.24 -16.00
C PRO A 75 2.10 2.96 -14.60
N ASN A 76 1.17 2.01 -14.44
CA ASN A 76 0.66 1.59 -13.13
C ASN A 76 1.02 0.13 -12.87
N THR A 77 1.85 -0.11 -11.88
CA THR A 77 2.23 -1.45 -11.45
C THR A 77 1.29 -1.92 -10.35
N LEU A 78 0.69 -3.08 -10.55
CA LEU A 78 -0.15 -3.79 -9.59
C LEU A 78 0.55 -5.06 -9.16
N ALA A 79 0.54 -5.36 -7.87
CA ALA A 79 1.05 -6.60 -7.32
C ALA A 79 -0.03 -7.38 -6.57
N ILE A 80 0.03 -8.70 -6.63
CA ILE A 80 -0.60 -9.57 -5.66
C ILE A 80 0.45 -9.87 -4.61
N VAL A 81 0.12 -9.58 -3.36
CA VAL A 81 0.99 -9.81 -2.22
C VAL A 81 0.36 -10.83 -1.27
N GLU A 82 1.20 -11.55 -0.53
CA GLU A 82 0.83 -12.47 0.52
C GLU A 82 1.41 -11.96 1.85
N PHE A 83 0.55 -11.77 2.85
CA PHE A 83 0.93 -11.26 4.16
C PHE A 83 1.62 -12.31 5.01
N GLU A 84 2.68 -11.91 5.70
CA GLU A 84 3.40 -12.72 6.67
C GLU A 84 2.68 -12.61 8.03
N MET A 85 1.63 -13.42 8.22
CA MET A 85 0.73 -13.32 9.38
C MET A 85 1.41 -13.59 10.72
N GLY A 86 2.58 -14.18 10.72
CA GLY A 86 3.36 -14.43 11.94
C GLY A 86 2.73 -15.40 12.93
N GLY A 87 3.43 -15.63 14.07
CA GLY A 87 2.91 -16.46 15.17
C GLY A 87 2.58 -17.88 14.75
N ASP A 88 1.52 -18.41 15.37
CA ASP A 88 1.02 -19.77 15.13
C ASP A 88 -0.09 -19.80 14.06
N TYR A 89 -0.14 -18.79 13.16
CA TYR A 89 -1.12 -18.78 12.09
C TYR A 89 -0.84 -19.90 11.10
N ASP A 90 -1.74 -20.87 11.01
CA ASP A 90 -1.69 -22.03 10.10
C ASP A 90 -2.85 -22.04 9.09
N GLY A 91 -3.59 -20.94 9.02
CA GLY A 91 -4.69 -20.74 8.08
C GLY A 91 -4.23 -20.56 6.62
N PRO A 92 -5.20 -20.44 5.70
CA PRO A 92 -4.89 -20.17 4.29
C PRO A 92 -4.17 -18.82 4.12
N PRO A 93 -3.33 -18.67 3.08
CA PRO A 93 -2.62 -17.42 2.83
C PRO A 93 -3.55 -16.21 2.72
N VAL A 94 -3.21 -15.14 3.43
CA VAL A 94 -3.92 -13.85 3.33
C VAL A 94 -3.29 -13.04 2.23
N ARG A 95 -4.07 -12.71 1.20
CA ARG A 95 -3.58 -12.02 0.01
C ARG A 95 -4.37 -10.76 -0.29
N ALA A 96 -3.70 -9.77 -0.85
CA ALA A 96 -4.31 -8.57 -1.40
C ALA A 96 -3.73 -8.24 -2.78
N ILE A 97 -4.49 -7.46 -3.55
CA ILE A 97 -4.00 -6.82 -4.77
C ILE A 97 -3.99 -5.31 -4.55
N GLY A 98 -2.95 -4.63 -4.98
CA GLY A 98 -2.86 -3.18 -4.89
C GLY A 98 -1.79 -2.60 -5.79
N GLN A 99 -1.78 -1.28 -5.89
CA GLN A 99 -0.74 -0.54 -6.59
C GLN A 99 0.57 -0.64 -5.81
N VAL A 100 1.67 -0.68 -6.56
CA VAL A 100 3.01 -0.58 -5.99
C VAL A 100 3.40 0.88 -5.90
N ALA A 101 3.85 1.34 -4.72
CA ALA A 101 4.34 2.69 -4.52
C ALA A 101 5.71 2.88 -5.20
N ASP A 102 6.01 4.10 -5.62
CA ASP A 102 7.35 4.44 -6.07
C ASP A 102 8.31 4.53 -4.88
N ARG A 103 9.59 4.25 -5.11
CA ARG A 103 10.62 4.52 -4.12
C ARG A 103 10.69 6.02 -3.86
N GLY A 104 10.25 6.44 -2.69
CA GLY A 104 10.29 7.85 -2.31
C GLY A 104 8.95 8.50 -2.00
N GLY A 105 7.88 7.74 -1.87
CA GLY A 105 6.55 8.27 -1.52
C GLY A 105 6.39 8.62 -0.03
N THR A 106 7.24 9.48 0.50
CA THR A 106 6.81 10.45 1.51
C THR A 106 6.03 11.51 0.77
N ALA A 107 4.86 11.88 1.31
CA ALA A 107 3.98 12.90 0.75
C ALA A 107 4.76 14.01 0.05
N ALA A 108 4.56 14.15 -1.25
CA ALA A 108 5.26 15.13 -2.07
C ALA A 108 4.93 16.53 -1.56
N ASP A 109 5.97 17.22 -1.12
CA ASP A 109 6.00 18.67 -1.14
C ASP A 109 6.02 19.09 -2.62
N ASP A 110 4.85 19.21 -3.23
CA ASP A 110 4.66 19.75 -4.57
C ASP A 110 4.67 21.27 -4.48
N SER A 111 5.85 21.84 -4.23
CA SER A 111 6.09 23.26 -4.40
C SER A 111 6.19 23.56 -5.90
N LEU A 112 5.05 23.87 -6.49
CA LEU A 112 4.95 24.48 -7.80
C LEU A 112 5.64 25.87 -7.78
N ASP A 113 6.91 25.94 -8.04
CA ASP A 113 7.54 27.17 -8.49
C ASP A 113 7.66 27.13 -10.01
N GLY A 114 6.68 27.77 -10.64
CA GLY A 114 6.64 27.95 -12.07
C GLY A 114 7.55 29.10 -12.50
N SER A 115 8.46 28.82 -13.40
CA SER A 115 9.00 29.86 -14.30
C SER A 115 9.23 29.27 -15.69
N PRO A 116 8.62 29.84 -16.72
CA PRO A 116 8.85 29.44 -18.09
C PRO A 116 9.96 30.34 -18.70
N GLU A 117 11.09 29.80 -19.06
CA GLU A 117 11.91 30.39 -20.13
C GLU A 117 12.71 29.34 -20.88
N GLY A 118 12.29 29.12 -22.05
CA GLY A 118 12.79 28.74 -23.34
C GLY A 118 14.22 28.22 -23.51
N SER A 119 14.27 27.04 -24.17
CA SER A 119 15.08 26.89 -25.39
C SER A 119 14.89 25.49 -25.95
N ALA A 120 14.55 25.42 -27.22
CA ALA A 120 14.50 24.22 -28.01
C ALA A 120 15.90 23.60 -28.11
N ASP A 121 16.00 22.31 -27.72
CA ASP A 121 17.00 21.39 -28.25
C ASP A 121 16.37 20.02 -28.36
N ASP A 122 16.34 19.58 -29.61
CA ASP A 122 15.75 18.32 -30.04
C ASP A 122 16.67 17.17 -29.66
N SER A 123 16.32 16.43 -28.60
CA SER A 123 16.93 15.15 -28.31
C SER A 123 15.87 14.23 -27.75
N PRO A 124 15.50 13.15 -28.47
CA PRO A 124 14.56 12.15 -27.98
C PRO A 124 15.30 11.14 -27.12
N ASP A 125 15.61 11.47 -25.90
CA ASP A 125 15.96 10.51 -24.86
C ASP A 125 15.98 11.20 -23.48
N ARG A 126 14.82 11.40 -22.93
CA ARG A 126 14.65 11.58 -21.50
C ARG A 126 13.58 10.64 -21.04
N SER A 127 14.03 9.43 -20.74
CA SER A 127 13.44 8.64 -19.70
C SER A 127 13.31 9.55 -18.48
N ASP A 128 12.12 10.09 -18.27
CA ASP A 128 11.75 10.70 -17.00
C ASP A 128 11.80 9.60 -15.96
N GLY A 129 13.00 9.42 -15.40
CA GLY A 129 13.30 8.43 -14.38
C GLY A 129 12.75 8.89 -13.05
N GLY A 130 11.43 8.90 -12.90
CA GLY A 130 10.86 8.76 -11.58
C GLY A 130 11.36 7.42 -11.04
N ASP A 131 11.95 7.42 -9.84
CA ASP A 131 12.43 6.23 -9.12
C ASP A 131 11.27 5.25 -8.91
N THR A 132 10.88 4.57 -9.98
CA THR A 132 9.94 3.46 -9.91
C THR A 132 10.62 2.33 -9.15
N PHE A 133 9.98 1.86 -8.10
CA PHE A 133 10.40 0.66 -7.41
C PHE A 133 10.29 -0.49 -8.40
N ASP A 134 11.43 -1.05 -8.80
CA ASP A 134 11.49 -2.27 -9.59
C ASP A 134 11.06 -3.44 -8.69
N VAL A 135 9.79 -3.81 -8.81
CA VAL A 135 9.22 -4.90 -8.02
C VAL A 135 9.55 -6.24 -8.65
N GLU A 136 10.05 -7.16 -7.83
CA GLU A 136 10.32 -8.55 -8.21
C GLU A 136 9.47 -9.53 -7.38
N ILE A 137 9.25 -10.72 -7.94
CA ILE A 137 8.58 -11.80 -7.19
C ILE A 137 9.47 -12.18 -6.00
N GLY A 138 8.88 -12.19 -4.80
CA GLY A 138 9.58 -12.49 -3.56
C GLY A 138 9.99 -11.26 -2.76
N ASP A 139 9.92 -10.06 -3.32
CA ASP A 139 10.22 -8.84 -2.60
C ASP A 139 9.30 -8.65 -1.40
N ARG A 140 9.87 -8.14 -0.31
CA ARG A 140 9.10 -7.73 0.87
C ARG A 140 8.59 -6.33 0.69
N VAL A 141 7.31 -6.18 0.94
CA VAL A 141 6.58 -4.91 0.85
C VAL A 141 5.72 -4.71 2.08
N GLU A 142 5.37 -3.47 2.34
CA GLU A 142 4.44 -3.10 3.40
C GLU A 142 3.31 -2.21 2.87
N PRO A 143 2.14 -2.23 3.49
CA PRO A 143 1.05 -1.33 3.15
C PRO A 143 1.40 0.12 3.52
N VAL A 144 1.32 1.03 2.56
CA VAL A 144 1.51 2.47 2.74
C VAL A 144 0.21 3.16 2.40
N TYR A 145 -0.35 3.89 3.37
CA TYR A 145 -1.56 4.68 3.13
C TYR A 145 -1.26 5.90 2.28
N VAL A 146 -2.16 6.19 1.33
CA VAL A 146 -2.11 7.39 0.51
C VAL A 146 -3.50 8.03 0.45
N ASP A 147 -3.55 9.35 0.61
CA ASP A 147 -4.78 10.12 0.59
C ASP A 147 -5.43 10.16 -0.79
N GLU A 148 -4.63 9.93 -1.83
CA GLU A 148 -5.08 9.99 -3.21
C GLU A 148 -4.47 8.86 -4.03
N LEU A 149 -5.29 7.83 -4.33
CA LEU A 149 -4.93 6.74 -5.24
C LEU A 149 -5.16 7.11 -6.71
N ARG A 150 -5.95 8.14 -6.95
CA ARG A 150 -6.39 8.56 -8.26
C ARG A 150 -6.67 10.06 -8.25
N ASP A 151 -6.22 10.77 -9.28
CA ASP A 151 -6.55 12.18 -9.48
C ASP A 151 -8.07 12.36 -9.70
N PRO A 152 -8.78 13.01 -8.79
CA PRO A 152 -10.22 13.20 -8.88
C PRO A 152 -10.62 14.12 -10.03
N ASP A 153 -9.75 15.05 -10.45
CA ASP A 153 -10.03 16.03 -11.49
C ASP A 153 -9.84 15.49 -12.91
N ALA A 154 -9.18 14.35 -13.06
CA ALA A 154 -8.92 13.71 -14.36
C ALA A 154 -10.12 12.94 -14.92
N GLY A 155 -11.20 12.80 -14.17
CA GLY A 155 -12.37 12.03 -14.57
C GLY A 155 -13.46 12.87 -15.23
N ILE A 156 -14.47 12.17 -15.78
CA ILE A 156 -15.67 12.78 -16.40
C ILE A 156 -16.86 12.82 -15.45
N ARG A 157 -16.67 12.39 -14.19
CA ARG A 157 -17.69 12.36 -13.13
C ARG A 157 -17.39 13.44 -12.10
N GLU A 158 -18.32 13.64 -11.20
CA GLU A 158 -18.13 14.52 -10.04
C GLU A 158 -16.86 14.13 -9.28
N PRO A 159 -15.97 15.09 -8.94
CA PRO A 159 -14.70 14.83 -8.26
C PRO A 159 -14.84 13.97 -7.01
N GLU A 160 -15.85 14.24 -6.19
CA GLU A 160 -16.12 13.50 -4.94
C GLU A 160 -16.40 12.00 -5.19
N SER A 161 -16.89 11.63 -6.37
CA SER A 161 -17.13 10.23 -6.73
C SER A 161 -15.88 9.52 -7.27
N GLN A 162 -14.78 10.25 -7.42
CA GLN A 162 -13.54 9.77 -8.02
C GLN A 162 -12.34 9.90 -7.09
N ALA A 163 -12.47 10.69 -6.01
CA ALA A 163 -11.48 10.74 -4.95
C ALA A 163 -11.43 9.40 -4.23
N TRP A 164 -10.28 8.76 -4.25
CA TRP A 164 -10.02 7.50 -3.57
C TRP A 164 -8.76 7.63 -2.74
N ASP A 165 -8.91 7.35 -1.48
CA ASP A 165 -7.81 7.05 -0.58
C ASP A 165 -7.62 5.54 -0.45
N GLY A 166 -6.51 5.11 0.11
CA GLY A 166 -6.27 3.70 0.37
C GLY A 166 -4.80 3.32 0.47
N PHE A 167 -4.53 2.05 0.29
CA PHE A 167 -3.20 1.50 0.49
C PHE A 167 -2.53 1.16 -0.84
N ARG A 168 -1.23 1.50 -0.92
CA ARG A 168 -0.27 0.97 -1.89
C ARG A 168 0.70 0.05 -1.18
N PHE A 169 1.48 -0.70 -1.93
CA PHE A 169 2.56 -1.51 -1.39
C PHE A 169 3.90 -0.85 -1.68
N GLY A 170 4.59 -0.46 -0.64
CA GLY A 170 5.94 0.10 -0.70
C GLY A 170 7.00 -0.94 -0.35
N PRO A 171 8.28 -0.73 -0.74
CA PRO A 171 9.37 -1.60 -0.32
C PRO A 171 9.59 -1.47 1.19
N VAL A 172 9.85 -2.58 1.87
CA VAL A 172 10.35 -2.58 3.25
C VAL A 172 11.82 -2.18 3.21
N GLU A 173 12.22 -1.19 4.03
CA GLU A 173 13.60 -0.76 4.20
C GLU A 173 14.44 -1.75 5.02
#